data_1670c7e8199fa8929152ddf46b7022f9
#
_entry.id   1670c7e8199fa8929152ddf46b7022f9
#
_cell.length_a   1.000
_cell.length_b   1.000
_cell.length_c   1.000
_cell.angle_alpha   90.00
_cell.angle_beta   90.00
_cell.angle_gamma   90.00
#
_symmetry.space_group_name_H-M   'P 1'
#
loop_
_entity.id
_entity.type
_entity.pdbx_description
1 polymer ?
#
loop_
_entity_poly.entity_id
_entity_poly.type
_entity_poly.pdbx_seq_one_letter_code
_entity_poly.pdbx_strand_id
1 'polypeptide(L)'
;ISLLETLPDKELSAGLAEVIKYGLIRDIHFFEWLEKNIDSIIKRDSQLLIESVIRSCKNKADIVESDELESNIRAILNLGHTFGHAIETATGYGKWLHGEAIASGMVMAAYLSEQMGWLKKDEFKRIKSLIIRSNLPINPPDISKKDFLDLMQLDKKTKANQINLVLQQG
;
A
#
# COMPACT_ATOMS: atom_id res chain seq x y z
N ILE A 1 14.80 5.73 -15.02
CA ILE A 1 14.29 4.35 -15.22
C ILE A 1 15.44 3.34 -15.26
N SER A 2 16.56 3.61 -15.98
CA SER A 2 17.72 2.69 -16.05
C SER A 2 18.21 2.19 -14.68
N LEU A 3 18.10 2.97 -13.62
CA LEU A 3 18.43 2.54 -12.26
C LEU A 3 17.53 1.40 -11.74
N LEU A 4 16.32 1.23 -12.28
CA LEU A 4 15.42 0.13 -11.90
C LEU A 4 15.86 -1.21 -12.49
N GLU A 5 16.70 -1.20 -13.54
CA GLU A 5 17.21 -2.43 -14.17
C GLU A 5 18.15 -3.20 -13.23
N THR A 6 18.90 -2.48 -12.40
CA THR A 6 19.88 -3.04 -11.46
C THR A 6 19.34 -3.15 -10.03
N LEU A 7 18.11 -2.68 -9.78
CA LEU A 7 17.48 -2.76 -8.46
C LEU A 7 17.23 -4.23 -8.10
N PRO A 8 17.54 -4.70 -6.89
CA PRO A 8 17.17 -6.05 -6.45
C PRO A 8 15.66 -6.30 -6.59
N ASP A 9 15.27 -7.53 -6.93
CA ASP A 9 13.85 -7.88 -7.16
C ASP A 9 12.97 -7.55 -5.95
N LYS A 10 13.48 -7.79 -4.76
CA LYS A 10 12.79 -7.48 -3.51
C LYS A 10 12.50 -5.97 -3.35
N GLU A 11 13.45 -5.13 -3.73
CA GLU A 11 13.31 -3.67 -3.69
C GLU A 11 12.34 -3.16 -4.77
N LEU A 12 12.38 -3.75 -5.95
CA LEU A 12 11.42 -3.46 -7.01
C LEU A 12 10.00 -3.79 -6.54
N SER A 13 9.79 -4.98 -5.98
CA SER A 13 8.50 -5.39 -5.43
C SER A 13 8.04 -4.45 -4.31
N ALA A 14 8.93 -4.08 -3.40
CA ALA A 14 8.62 -3.12 -2.34
C ALA A 14 8.17 -1.76 -2.91
N GLY A 15 8.84 -1.26 -3.96
CA GLY A 15 8.42 -0.04 -4.67
C GLY A 15 7.03 -0.17 -5.30
N LEU A 16 6.69 -1.35 -5.81
CA LEU A 16 5.37 -1.61 -6.41
C LEU A 16 4.21 -1.54 -5.39
N ALA A 17 4.46 -1.73 -4.10
CA ALA A 17 3.44 -1.51 -3.08
C ALA A 17 2.89 -0.07 -3.12
N GLU A 18 3.78 0.92 -3.25
CA GLU A 18 3.39 2.33 -3.38
C GLU A 18 2.66 2.62 -4.70
N VAL A 19 3.09 1.97 -5.79
CA VAL A 19 2.43 2.08 -7.10
C VAL A 19 0.99 1.54 -7.03
N ILE A 20 0.80 0.36 -6.44
CA ILE A 20 -0.52 -0.26 -6.24
C ILE A 20 -1.41 0.63 -5.37
N LYS A 21 -0.86 1.23 -4.34
CA LYS A 21 -1.60 2.14 -3.45
C LYS A 21 -2.30 3.26 -4.23
N TYR A 22 -1.65 3.88 -5.22
CA TYR A 22 -2.30 4.93 -6.03
C TYR A 22 -3.52 4.43 -6.79
N GLY A 23 -3.45 3.22 -7.35
CA GLY A 23 -4.62 2.57 -7.97
C GLY A 23 -5.76 2.34 -6.98
N LEU A 24 -5.43 1.98 -5.74
CA LEU A 24 -6.42 1.66 -4.71
C LEU A 24 -7.10 2.88 -4.09
N ILE A 25 -6.41 4.02 -3.99
CA ILE A 25 -6.95 5.19 -3.29
C ILE A 25 -7.70 6.17 -4.21
N ARG A 26 -7.46 6.13 -5.53
CA ARG A 26 -7.98 7.17 -6.41
C ARG A 26 -8.27 6.73 -7.84
N ASP A 27 -7.46 5.84 -8.42
CA ASP A 27 -7.44 5.61 -9.86
C ASP A 27 -7.74 4.14 -10.19
N ILE A 28 -9.04 3.81 -10.26
CA ILE A 28 -9.48 2.45 -10.59
C ILE A 28 -8.97 1.99 -11.97
N HIS A 29 -8.83 2.90 -12.94
CA HIS A 29 -8.29 2.55 -14.25
C HIS A 29 -6.79 2.22 -14.18
N PHE A 30 -6.06 2.87 -13.26
CA PHE A 30 -4.68 2.52 -12.99
C PHE A 30 -4.57 1.16 -12.29
N PHE A 31 -5.45 0.89 -11.34
CA PHE A 31 -5.52 -0.43 -10.69
C PHE A 31 -5.78 -1.55 -11.71
N GLU A 32 -6.77 -1.40 -12.58
CA GLU A 32 -7.09 -2.37 -13.64
C GLU A 32 -5.95 -2.53 -14.65
N TRP A 33 -5.24 -1.46 -14.94
CA TRP A 33 -4.06 -1.51 -15.79
C TRP A 33 -2.92 -2.28 -15.13
N LEU A 34 -2.69 -2.08 -13.82
CA LEU A 34 -1.73 -2.85 -13.05
C LEU A 34 -2.08 -4.34 -13.02
N GLU A 35 -3.34 -4.71 -12.81
CA GLU A 35 -3.77 -6.10 -12.86
C GLU A 35 -3.40 -6.80 -14.18
N LYS A 36 -3.47 -6.07 -15.30
CA LYS A 36 -3.14 -6.62 -16.62
C LYS A 36 -1.64 -6.72 -16.88
N ASN A 37 -0.86 -5.83 -16.30
CA ASN A 37 0.54 -5.63 -16.70
C ASN A 37 1.58 -6.01 -15.61
N ILE A 38 1.15 -6.33 -14.39
CA ILE A 38 2.04 -6.52 -13.25
C ILE A 38 3.13 -7.57 -13.50
N ASP A 39 2.81 -8.66 -14.16
CA ASP A 39 3.77 -9.75 -14.42
C ASP A 39 4.88 -9.31 -15.39
N SER A 40 4.60 -8.38 -16.29
CA SER A 40 5.59 -7.79 -17.20
C SER A 40 6.38 -6.67 -16.51
N ILE A 41 5.74 -5.89 -15.64
CA ILE A 41 6.40 -4.87 -14.81
C ILE A 41 7.48 -5.50 -13.92
N ILE A 42 7.16 -6.62 -13.27
CA ILE A 42 8.12 -7.36 -12.44
C ILE A 42 9.30 -7.88 -13.27
N LYS A 43 9.05 -8.26 -14.53
CA LYS A 43 10.10 -8.65 -15.49
C LYS A 43 10.87 -7.46 -16.07
N ARG A 44 10.62 -6.26 -15.57
CA ARG A 44 11.28 -5.02 -15.95
C ARG A 44 11.01 -4.58 -17.38
N ASP A 45 9.79 -4.81 -17.92
CA ASP A 45 9.41 -4.16 -19.17
C ASP A 45 9.57 -2.65 -19.04
N SER A 46 10.47 -2.07 -19.80
CA SER A 46 10.87 -0.66 -19.66
C SER A 46 9.71 0.31 -19.89
N GLN A 47 8.85 0.01 -20.87
CA GLN A 47 7.72 0.89 -21.21
C GLN A 47 6.66 0.87 -20.12
N LEU A 48 6.36 -0.31 -19.59
CA LEU A 48 5.40 -0.48 -18.51
C LEU A 48 5.92 0.11 -17.19
N LEU A 49 7.23 0.01 -16.91
CA LEU A 49 7.85 0.69 -15.78
C LEU A 49 7.74 2.21 -15.90
N ILE A 50 8.05 2.78 -17.08
CA ILE A 50 7.90 4.22 -17.33
C ILE A 50 6.47 4.66 -17.09
N GLU A 51 5.49 3.96 -17.66
CA GLU A 51 4.07 4.29 -17.52
C GLU A 51 3.62 4.21 -16.05
N SER A 52 4.06 3.17 -15.30
CA SER A 52 3.73 3.04 -13.88
C SER A 52 4.26 4.21 -13.05
N VAL A 53 5.48 4.67 -13.32
CA VAL A 53 6.09 5.82 -12.65
C VAL A 53 5.35 7.11 -13.00
N ILE A 54 5.06 7.35 -14.29
CA ILE A 54 4.33 8.56 -14.74
C ILE A 54 2.96 8.64 -14.06
N ARG A 55 2.19 7.56 -14.06
CA ARG A 55 0.86 7.52 -13.42
C ARG A 55 0.96 7.71 -11.90
N SER A 56 1.94 7.09 -11.26
CA SER A 56 2.16 7.26 -9.82
C SER A 56 2.51 8.71 -9.46
N CYS A 57 3.42 9.35 -10.21
CA CYS A 57 3.79 10.74 -10.01
C CYS A 57 2.59 11.67 -10.21
N LYS A 58 1.79 11.44 -11.26
CA LYS A 58 0.58 12.22 -11.53
C LYS A 58 -0.43 12.08 -10.39
N ASN A 59 -0.77 10.85 -9.99
CA ASN A 59 -1.70 10.62 -8.88
C ASN A 59 -1.24 11.30 -7.59
N LYS A 60 0.08 11.23 -7.29
CA LYS A 60 0.63 11.92 -6.11
C LYS A 60 0.52 13.44 -6.24
N ALA A 61 0.89 14.01 -7.37
CA ALA A 61 0.82 15.44 -7.62
C ALA A 61 -0.61 15.97 -7.45
N ASP A 62 -1.57 15.31 -8.10
CA ASP A 62 -2.98 15.68 -8.02
C ASP A 62 -3.54 15.66 -6.57
N ILE A 63 -3.11 14.67 -5.76
CA ILE A 63 -3.52 14.60 -4.34
C ILE A 63 -2.90 15.74 -3.54
N VAL A 64 -1.60 16.00 -3.74
CA VAL A 64 -0.87 17.05 -3.01
C VAL A 64 -1.41 18.44 -3.39
N GLU A 65 -1.68 18.68 -4.67
CA GLU A 65 -2.26 19.95 -5.15
C GLU A 65 -3.67 20.19 -4.58
N SER A 66 -4.46 19.12 -4.43
CA SER A 66 -5.82 19.23 -3.87
C SER A 66 -5.87 19.45 -2.37
N ASP A 67 -4.79 19.19 -1.63
CA ASP A 67 -4.69 19.33 -0.18
C ASP A 67 -3.25 19.67 0.26
N GLU A 68 -2.80 20.87 -0.09
CA GLU A 68 -1.44 21.35 0.20
C GLU A 68 -1.13 21.40 1.70
N LEU A 69 -2.14 21.65 2.53
CA LEU A 69 -2.01 21.82 3.98
C LEU A 69 -2.26 20.55 4.80
N GLU A 70 -2.41 19.38 4.15
CA GLU A 70 -2.68 18.07 4.82
C GLU A 70 -3.95 18.08 5.71
N SER A 71 -4.99 18.79 5.28
CA SER A 71 -6.17 18.94 6.11
C SER A 71 -7.10 17.72 6.12
N ASN A 72 -7.26 16.98 4.99
CA ASN A 72 -8.16 15.82 4.90
C ASN A 72 -7.81 14.83 3.79
N ILE A 73 -7.75 15.26 2.53
CA ILE A 73 -7.66 14.36 1.36
C ILE A 73 -6.31 13.65 1.32
N ARG A 74 -5.24 14.33 1.70
CA ARG A 74 -3.89 13.76 1.71
C ARG A 74 -3.74 12.56 2.64
N ALA A 75 -4.63 12.43 3.64
CA ALA A 75 -4.64 11.27 4.53
C ALA A 75 -4.82 9.94 3.79
N ILE A 76 -5.46 9.91 2.60
CA ILE A 76 -5.63 8.69 1.81
C ILE A 76 -4.28 8.08 1.37
N LEU A 77 -3.22 8.88 1.25
CA LEU A 77 -1.87 8.39 0.96
C LEU A 77 -1.34 7.43 2.04
N ASN A 78 -1.94 7.44 3.23
CA ASN A 78 -1.59 6.57 4.34
C ASN A 78 -2.37 5.23 4.33
N LEU A 79 -3.02 4.85 3.22
CA LEU A 79 -3.63 3.52 3.12
C LEU A 79 -2.58 2.45 3.42
N GLY A 80 -2.88 1.56 4.36
CA GLY A 80 -1.98 0.51 4.82
C GLY A 80 -0.90 0.94 5.81
N HIS A 81 -0.59 2.24 5.95
CA HIS A 81 0.54 2.73 6.75
C HIS A 81 0.37 2.49 8.25
N THR A 82 -0.82 2.64 8.80
CA THR A 82 -1.04 2.39 10.25
C THR A 82 -0.71 0.95 10.63
N PHE A 83 -1.10 -0.01 9.81
CA PHE A 83 -0.73 -1.43 9.98
C PHE A 83 0.73 -1.67 9.64
N GLY A 84 1.23 -1.08 8.54
CA GLY A 84 2.59 -1.24 8.05
C GLY A 84 3.63 -0.75 9.07
N HIS A 85 3.46 0.44 9.65
CA HIS A 85 4.37 0.97 10.68
C HIS A 85 4.38 0.10 11.94
N ALA A 86 3.22 -0.46 12.33
CA ALA A 86 3.19 -1.42 13.44
C ALA A 86 4.00 -2.68 13.13
N ILE A 87 3.94 -3.19 11.88
CA ILE A 87 4.75 -4.33 11.42
C ILE A 87 6.25 -3.98 11.45
N GLU A 88 6.65 -2.84 10.89
CA GLU A 88 8.05 -2.39 10.87
C GLU A 88 8.61 -2.26 12.29
N THR A 89 7.84 -1.66 13.18
CA THR A 89 8.24 -1.47 14.59
C THR A 89 8.37 -2.80 15.33
N ALA A 90 7.41 -3.70 15.15
CA ALA A 90 7.41 -5.01 15.82
C ALA A 90 8.55 -5.91 15.36
N THR A 91 8.91 -5.86 14.09
CA THR A 91 9.96 -6.70 13.52
C THR A 91 11.36 -6.15 13.73
N GLY A 92 11.48 -4.88 14.05
CA GLY A 92 12.73 -4.13 14.04
C GLY A 92 13.12 -3.70 12.62
N TYR A 93 13.60 -2.48 12.52
CA TYR A 93 13.94 -1.87 11.23
C TYR A 93 14.93 -2.73 10.44
N GLY A 94 14.67 -2.89 9.13
CA GLY A 94 15.52 -3.61 8.19
C GLY A 94 15.22 -5.10 7.99
N LYS A 95 14.32 -5.71 8.78
CA LYS A 95 13.88 -7.09 8.53
C LYS A 95 12.83 -7.18 7.43
N TRP A 96 11.91 -6.24 7.42
CA TRP A 96 10.93 -6.03 6.37
C TRP A 96 11.25 -4.72 5.65
N LEU A 97 11.16 -4.73 4.34
CA LEU A 97 11.18 -3.49 3.57
C LEU A 97 9.88 -2.72 3.82
N HIS A 98 9.95 -1.39 3.78
CA HIS A 98 8.79 -0.54 3.96
C HIS A 98 7.62 -0.97 3.08
N GLY A 99 7.84 -1.17 1.78
CA GLY A 99 6.79 -1.60 0.86
C GLY A 99 6.19 -2.97 1.16
N GLU A 100 6.96 -3.90 1.74
CA GLU A 100 6.43 -5.20 2.20
C GLU A 100 5.45 -5.00 3.36
N ALA A 101 5.81 -4.17 4.33
CA ALA A 101 4.97 -3.86 5.48
C ALA A 101 3.69 -3.12 5.04
N ILE A 102 3.81 -2.14 4.13
CA ILE A 102 2.68 -1.40 3.59
C ILE A 102 1.76 -2.32 2.77
N ALA A 103 2.30 -3.23 1.97
CA ALA A 103 1.50 -4.19 1.19
C ALA A 103 0.64 -5.08 2.11
N SER A 104 1.25 -5.67 3.14
CA SER A 104 0.51 -6.42 4.16
C SER A 104 -0.55 -5.54 4.85
N GLY A 105 -0.19 -4.31 5.19
CA GLY A 105 -1.10 -3.32 5.77
C GLY A 105 -2.27 -2.95 4.86
N MET A 106 -2.06 -2.84 3.54
CA MET A 106 -3.15 -2.61 2.57
C MET A 106 -4.11 -3.80 2.50
N VAL A 107 -3.60 -5.04 2.56
CA VAL A 107 -4.45 -6.24 2.63
C VAL A 107 -5.29 -6.24 3.91
N MET A 108 -4.71 -5.86 5.06
CA MET A 108 -5.44 -5.76 6.32
C MET A 108 -6.52 -4.68 6.26
N ALA A 109 -6.23 -3.51 5.68
CA ALA A 109 -7.20 -2.44 5.48
C ALA A 109 -8.35 -2.88 4.57
N ALA A 110 -8.03 -3.53 3.44
CA ALA A 110 -9.03 -4.04 2.51
C ALA A 110 -9.89 -5.15 3.12
N TYR A 111 -9.28 -6.04 3.94
CA TYR A 111 -10.03 -7.05 4.67
C TYR A 111 -11.01 -6.43 5.67
N LEU A 112 -10.56 -5.42 6.41
CA LEU A 112 -11.43 -4.70 7.34
C LEU A 112 -12.57 -4.00 6.60
N SER A 113 -12.30 -3.37 5.46
CA SER A 113 -13.32 -2.75 4.60
C SER A 113 -14.35 -3.77 4.11
N GLU A 114 -13.90 -4.98 3.75
CA GLU A 114 -14.80 -6.08 3.35
C GLU A 114 -15.67 -6.55 4.53
N GLN A 115 -15.09 -6.71 5.73
CA GLN A 115 -15.85 -7.08 6.94
C GLN A 115 -16.88 -6.02 7.34
N MET A 116 -16.61 -4.73 7.06
CA MET A 116 -17.55 -3.63 7.28
C MET A 116 -18.59 -3.50 6.17
N GLY A 117 -18.52 -4.30 5.11
CA GLY A 117 -19.42 -4.25 3.97
C GLY A 117 -19.17 -3.07 3.02
N TRP A 118 -18.02 -2.42 3.12
CA TRP A 118 -17.63 -1.31 2.24
C TRP A 118 -16.99 -1.78 0.94
N LEU A 119 -16.33 -2.94 0.97
CA LEU A 119 -15.83 -3.64 -0.21
C LEU A 119 -16.56 -4.96 -0.40
N LYS A 120 -16.79 -5.32 -1.66
CA LYS A 120 -17.28 -6.65 -2.00
C LYS A 120 -16.15 -7.68 -1.90
N LYS A 121 -16.54 -8.91 -1.60
CA LYS A 121 -15.58 -10.03 -1.49
C LYS A 121 -14.70 -10.21 -2.74
N ASP A 122 -15.24 -9.94 -3.92
CA ASP A 122 -14.46 -10.09 -5.16
C ASP A 122 -13.49 -8.92 -5.37
N GLU A 123 -13.81 -7.70 -4.89
CA GLU A 123 -12.90 -6.57 -4.88
C GLU A 123 -11.71 -6.84 -3.94
N PHE A 124 -11.99 -7.33 -2.74
CA PHE A 124 -10.93 -7.78 -1.82
C PHE A 124 -10.02 -8.85 -2.44
N LYS A 125 -10.58 -9.86 -3.13
CA LYS A 125 -9.80 -10.88 -3.81
C LYS A 125 -8.90 -10.29 -4.91
N ARG A 126 -9.39 -9.33 -5.69
CA ARG A 126 -8.60 -8.65 -6.72
C ARG A 126 -7.40 -7.94 -6.12
N ILE A 127 -7.61 -7.16 -5.05
CA ILE A 127 -6.55 -6.44 -4.33
C ILE A 127 -5.49 -7.44 -3.83
N LYS A 128 -5.93 -8.48 -3.11
CA LYS A 128 -5.05 -9.51 -2.59
C LYS A 128 -4.26 -10.22 -3.70
N SER A 129 -4.91 -10.54 -4.82
CA SER A 129 -4.28 -11.20 -5.96
C SER A 129 -3.19 -10.32 -6.59
N LEU A 130 -3.45 -9.02 -6.77
CA LEU A 130 -2.47 -8.10 -7.33
C LEU A 130 -1.23 -7.99 -6.44
N ILE A 131 -1.41 -7.92 -5.12
CA ILE A 131 -0.31 -7.87 -4.15
C ILE A 131 0.51 -9.16 -4.19
N ILE A 132 -0.13 -10.33 -4.24
CA ILE A 132 0.58 -11.62 -4.38
C ILE A 132 1.38 -11.67 -5.67
N ARG A 133 0.79 -11.30 -6.80
CA ARG A 133 1.45 -11.28 -8.11
C ARG A 133 2.60 -10.28 -8.17
N SER A 134 2.61 -9.28 -7.29
CA SER A 134 3.72 -8.33 -7.13
C SER A 134 4.87 -8.87 -6.27
N ASN A 135 4.86 -10.16 -5.91
CA ASN A 135 5.81 -10.79 -4.99
C ASN A 135 5.87 -10.11 -3.61
N LEU A 136 4.74 -9.58 -3.15
CA LEU A 136 4.60 -8.91 -1.87
C LEU A 136 3.88 -9.79 -0.84
N PRO A 137 4.23 -9.68 0.44
CA PRO A 137 3.57 -10.44 1.50
C PRO A 137 2.13 -9.92 1.71
N ILE A 138 1.22 -10.85 2.03
CA ILE A 138 -0.19 -10.56 2.30
C ILE A 138 -0.57 -10.75 3.77
N ASN A 139 0.30 -11.39 4.54
CA ASN A 139 0.08 -11.63 5.97
C ASN A 139 1.15 -10.87 6.76
N PRO A 140 0.77 -10.28 7.90
CA PRO A 140 1.75 -9.74 8.83
C PRO A 140 2.60 -10.88 9.42
N PRO A 141 3.79 -10.56 9.97
CA PRO A 141 4.54 -11.51 10.79
C PRO A 141 3.73 -11.89 12.04
N ASP A 142 4.18 -12.94 12.73
CA ASP A 142 3.54 -13.40 13.97
C ASP A 142 3.77 -12.37 15.09
N ILE A 143 2.76 -11.57 15.35
CA ILE A 143 2.73 -10.52 16.38
C ILE A 143 1.48 -10.74 17.23
N SER A 144 1.61 -10.71 18.56
CA SER A 144 0.43 -10.83 19.42
C SER A 144 -0.58 -9.69 19.16
N LYS A 145 -1.88 -9.98 19.27
CA LYS A 145 -2.92 -8.95 19.09
C LYS A 145 -2.69 -7.74 19.99
N LYS A 146 -2.25 -7.97 21.23
CA LYS A 146 -2.01 -6.91 22.20
C LYS A 146 -0.87 -6.02 21.72
N ASP A 147 0.28 -6.61 21.41
CA ASP A 147 1.45 -5.85 20.98
C ASP A 147 1.18 -5.08 19.69
N PHE A 148 0.41 -5.69 18.75
CA PHE A 148 0.04 -5.03 17.51
C PHE A 148 -0.83 -3.78 17.76
N LEU A 149 -1.83 -3.88 18.64
CA LEU A 149 -2.69 -2.75 19.00
C LEU A 149 -1.90 -1.66 19.75
N ASP A 150 -1.03 -2.05 20.67
CA ASP A 150 -0.18 -1.12 21.42
C ASP A 150 0.74 -0.34 20.45
N LEU A 151 1.33 -1.00 19.46
CA LEU A 151 2.16 -0.37 18.43
C LEU A 151 1.36 0.57 17.53
N MET A 152 0.16 0.19 17.13
CA MET A 152 -0.72 1.08 16.35
C MET A 152 -1.12 2.34 17.13
N GLN A 153 -1.26 2.25 18.46
CA GLN A 153 -1.55 3.41 19.30
C GLN A 153 -0.33 4.33 19.45
N LEU A 154 0.88 3.77 19.47
CA LEU A 154 2.12 4.55 19.57
C LEU A 154 2.38 5.41 18.34
N ASP A 155 2.05 4.94 17.14
CA ASP A 155 2.24 5.67 15.87
C ASP A 155 1.39 6.95 15.80
N LYS A 156 0.36 7.09 16.66
CA LYS A 156 -0.61 8.20 16.63
C LYS A 156 -0.69 9.03 17.90
N LYS A 157 0.39 9.18 18.62
CA LYS A 157 0.50 10.00 19.85
C LYS A 157 -0.02 11.45 19.75
N THR A 158 -0.47 11.90 18.58
CA THR A 158 -0.82 13.30 18.35
C THR A 158 -2.32 13.62 18.25
N LYS A 159 -3.22 12.65 18.22
CA LYS A 159 -4.66 12.92 18.18
C LYS A 159 -5.47 11.99 19.11
N ALA A 160 -5.58 12.38 20.37
CA ALA A 160 -6.65 11.93 21.30
C ALA A 160 -6.83 10.41 21.49
N ASN A 161 -5.76 9.61 21.60
CA ASN A 161 -5.85 8.15 21.88
C ASN A 161 -6.77 7.33 20.94
N GLN A 162 -7.08 7.84 19.76
CA GLN A 162 -7.90 7.15 18.77
C GLN A 162 -7.05 6.65 17.61
N ILE A 163 -7.20 5.37 17.25
CA ILE A 163 -6.59 4.81 16.04
C ILE A 163 -7.46 5.23 14.85
N ASN A 164 -6.89 6.05 13.96
CA ASN A 164 -7.54 6.41 12.71
C ASN A 164 -7.00 5.51 11.59
N LEU A 165 -7.87 4.85 10.86
CA LEU A 165 -7.52 3.99 9.74
C LEU A 165 -7.99 4.64 8.44
N VAL A 166 -7.15 4.57 7.43
CA VAL A 166 -7.56 4.81 6.05
C VAL A 166 -8.08 3.49 5.52
N LEU A 167 -9.35 3.46 5.15
CA LEU A 167 -10.03 2.28 4.62
C LEU A 167 -10.57 2.58 3.23
N GLN A 168 -10.88 1.53 2.49
CA GLN A 168 -11.41 1.60 1.13
C GLN A 168 -12.93 1.49 1.14
N GLN A 169 -13.56 2.24 0.24
CA GLN A 169 -14.98 2.12 -0.08
C GLN A 169 -15.09 1.88 -1.59
N GLY A 170 -15.84 0.86 -1.97
CA GLY A 170 -16.08 0.50 -3.38
C GLY A 170 -17.05 1.44 -4.09
#